data_c36a93df63a87f75e973438b0dc2a463
#
_entry.id   c36a93df63a87f75e973438b0dc2a463
#
_cell.length_a   1.000
_cell.length_b   1.000
_cell.length_c   1.000
_cell.angle_alpha   90.00
_cell.angle_beta   90.00
_cell.angle_gamma   90.00
#
_symmetry.space_group_name_H-M   'P 1'
#
loop_
_entity.id
_entity.type
_entity.pdbx_description
1 polymer ?
#
loop_
_entity_poly.entity_id
_entity_poly.type
_entity_poly.pdbx_seq_one_letter_code
_entity_poly.pdbx_strand_id
1 'polypeptide(L)'
;MPVKSVTVRVPAKVNLQLSVGPKEPDGYHNLVSVFQAISIFDDVTIKLAEPGAGLTISISGDQTHGVPADANKLAAKAVSLISKEYDLTVDAHIEIKKSIPVAGGMAGGSADAAATIVGIDYLYSLGMTREEMFEIASQLGSDVPFMLSGGTAIGRGHGDQLTAALSRGTYHWVLALSTVGLSTPAVYAECDRLRAELEIVEPQTHEGLMQALLAADAPTVGASLVNDLQAAACSLRPALRLVLDVGQEYGALGAIVSGSGPTVAFLVADEEAGLDLAVALTSSGVVGSVARAYGPVAGAKVIS
;
A
#
# COMPACT_ATOMS: atom_id res chain seq x y z
N MET A 1 27.15 21.47 9.62
CA MET A 1 26.74 21.96 8.28
C MET A 1 25.28 21.61 8.11
N PRO A 2 24.43 22.44 7.50
CA PRO A 2 23.05 22.07 7.24
C PRO A 2 23.01 20.79 6.39
N VAL A 3 22.06 19.91 6.71
CA VAL A 3 21.80 18.69 5.93
C VAL A 3 21.35 19.13 4.54
N LYS A 4 22.04 18.67 3.48
CA LYS A 4 21.72 19.05 2.10
C LYS A 4 20.86 18.02 1.37
N SER A 5 20.73 16.83 1.95
CA SER A 5 19.99 15.71 1.37
C SER A 5 19.54 14.77 2.45
N VAL A 6 18.38 14.17 2.28
CA VAL A 6 17.82 13.12 3.13
C VAL A 6 17.21 12.03 2.25
N THR A 7 17.37 10.77 2.66
CA THR A 7 16.70 9.64 2.02
C THR A 7 15.74 9.00 3.01
N VAL A 8 14.48 8.87 2.61
CA VAL A 8 13.43 8.23 3.38
C VAL A 8 13.03 6.94 2.68
N ARG A 9 13.05 5.84 3.41
CA ARG A 9 12.56 4.54 2.96
C ARG A 9 11.13 4.35 3.43
N VAL A 10 10.25 3.89 2.55
CA VAL A 10 8.83 3.68 2.81
C VAL A 10 8.38 2.34 2.26
N PRO A 11 7.60 1.54 3.05
CA PRO A 11 7.17 0.21 2.64
C PRO A 11 5.97 0.24 1.68
N ALA A 12 5.73 -0.89 1.00
CA ALA A 12 4.44 -1.24 0.43
C ALA A 12 3.48 -1.76 1.51
N LYS A 13 2.22 -1.99 1.14
CA LYS A 13 1.21 -2.65 2.00
C LYS A 13 0.50 -3.79 1.30
N VAL A 14 -0.04 -4.68 2.09
CA VAL A 14 -1.11 -5.60 1.72
C VAL A 14 -2.32 -5.36 2.61
N ASN A 15 -3.52 -5.69 2.12
CA ASN A 15 -4.72 -5.73 2.95
C ASN A 15 -4.94 -7.18 3.39
N LEU A 16 -4.95 -7.43 4.71
CA LEU A 16 -5.32 -8.72 5.27
C LEU A 16 -6.85 -8.85 5.32
N GLN A 17 -7.53 -7.72 5.52
CA GLN A 17 -8.97 -7.56 5.39
C GLN A 17 -9.24 -6.28 4.60
N LEU A 18 -10.19 -6.33 3.68
CA LEU A 18 -10.82 -5.16 3.07
C LEU A 18 -12.31 -5.43 2.93
N SER A 19 -13.07 -4.94 3.87
CA SER A 19 -14.53 -5.03 3.89
C SER A 19 -15.13 -3.70 3.48
N VAL A 20 -16.07 -3.74 2.54
CA VAL A 20 -16.67 -2.57 1.89
C VAL A 20 -18.14 -2.51 2.25
N GLY A 21 -18.53 -1.44 2.95
CA GLY A 21 -19.89 -1.14 3.34
C GLY A 21 -20.81 -0.70 2.19
N PRO A 22 -22.03 -0.27 2.52
CA PRO A 22 -22.94 0.34 1.56
C PRO A 22 -22.33 1.58 0.92
N LYS A 23 -22.82 1.93 -0.27
CA LYS A 23 -22.44 3.18 -0.92
C LYS A 23 -23.10 4.36 -0.24
N GLU A 24 -22.29 5.32 0.17
CA GLU A 24 -22.74 6.55 0.83
C GLU A 24 -23.23 7.60 -0.19
N PRO A 25 -23.99 8.63 0.26
CA PRO A 25 -24.48 9.69 -0.61
C PRO A 25 -23.37 10.51 -1.30
N ASP A 26 -22.18 10.55 -0.74
CA ASP A 26 -20.99 11.22 -1.33
C ASP A 26 -20.32 10.39 -2.44
N GLY A 27 -20.82 9.16 -2.66
CA GLY A 27 -20.33 8.23 -3.68
C GLY A 27 -19.20 7.31 -3.23
N TYR A 28 -18.75 7.44 -1.98
CA TYR A 28 -17.75 6.58 -1.35
C TYR A 28 -18.40 5.45 -0.54
N HIS A 29 -17.58 4.62 0.08
CA HIS A 29 -18.00 3.52 0.94
C HIS A 29 -17.28 3.61 2.27
N ASN A 30 -17.98 3.31 3.36
CA ASN A 30 -17.34 3.03 4.63
C ASN A 30 -16.56 1.72 4.52
N LEU A 31 -15.34 1.73 5.02
CA LEU A 31 -14.43 0.60 4.94
C LEU A 31 -14.02 0.12 6.34
N VAL A 32 -13.75 -1.17 6.43
CA VAL A 32 -12.85 -1.72 7.44
C VAL A 32 -11.74 -2.44 6.72
N SER A 33 -10.52 -1.96 6.91
CA SER A 33 -9.33 -2.59 6.35
C SER A 33 -8.34 -2.93 7.45
N VAL A 34 -7.74 -4.12 7.37
CA VAL A 34 -6.57 -4.47 8.17
C VAL A 34 -5.38 -4.45 7.24
N PHE A 35 -4.51 -3.46 7.44
CA PHE A 35 -3.30 -3.26 6.66
C PHE A 35 -2.10 -3.93 7.31
N GLN A 36 -1.18 -4.46 6.51
CA GLN A 36 0.15 -4.84 6.94
C GLN A 36 1.20 -4.23 6.01
N ALA A 37 2.19 -3.53 6.57
CA ALA A 37 3.35 -3.04 5.84
C ALA A 37 4.33 -4.19 5.56
N ILE A 38 4.82 -4.26 4.33
CA ILE A 38 5.69 -5.36 3.86
C ILE A 38 7.00 -4.85 3.28
N SER A 39 8.02 -5.70 3.26
CA SER A 39 9.42 -5.38 2.96
C SER A 39 9.73 -5.17 1.46
N ILE A 40 8.80 -4.54 0.73
CA ILE A 40 9.07 -3.92 -0.58
C ILE A 40 9.05 -2.42 -0.36
N PHE A 41 10.12 -1.73 -0.74
CA PHE A 41 10.30 -0.33 -0.35
C PHE A 41 10.59 0.55 -1.55
N ASP A 42 10.01 1.76 -1.54
CA ASP A 42 10.52 2.87 -2.32
C ASP A 42 11.50 3.68 -1.46
N ASP A 43 12.53 4.23 -2.10
CA ASP A 43 13.45 5.17 -1.47
C ASP A 43 13.24 6.56 -2.11
N VAL A 44 12.88 7.53 -1.28
CA VAL A 44 12.66 8.92 -1.69
C VAL A 44 13.80 9.78 -1.15
N THR A 45 14.63 10.29 -2.05
CA THR A 45 15.73 11.18 -1.72
C THR A 45 15.35 12.62 -2.03
N ILE A 46 15.42 13.50 -1.03
CA ILE A 46 15.14 14.92 -1.18
C ILE A 46 16.44 15.69 -1.00
N LYS A 47 16.77 16.52 -1.98
CA LYS A 47 17.98 17.34 -2.02
C LYS A 47 17.57 18.81 -2.04
N LEU A 48 18.18 19.64 -1.21
CA LEU A 48 18.00 21.09 -1.30
C LEU A 48 18.51 21.57 -2.67
N ALA A 49 17.73 22.43 -3.29
CA ALA A 49 18.10 23.15 -4.50
C ALA A 49 18.51 24.60 -4.18
N GLU A 50 19.04 25.33 -5.16
CA GLU A 50 19.34 26.75 -4.99
C GLU A 50 18.05 27.55 -4.79
N PRO A 51 18.08 28.61 -3.97
CA PRO A 51 16.91 29.44 -3.74
C PRO A 51 16.27 29.96 -5.03
N GLY A 52 14.96 29.75 -5.17
CA GLY A 52 14.19 30.12 -6.37
C GLY A 52 14.19 29.06 -7.48
N ALA A 53 14.82 27.91 -7.30
CA ALA A 53 14.79 26.82 -8.27
C ALA A 53 13.44 26.09 -8.33
N GLY A 54 12.64 26.20 -7.25
CA GLY A 54 11.37 25.51 -7.12
C GLY A 54 11.51 24.00 -6.89
N LEU A 55 10.37 23.31 -7.02
CA LEU A 55 10.29 21.86 -6.84
C LEU A 55 10.48 21.13 -8.17
N THR A 56 11.37 20.13 -8.18
CA THR A 56 11.51 19.19 -9.31
C THR A 56 11.44 17.75 -8.79
N ILE A 57 10.85 16.84 -9.58
CA ILE A 57 10.69 15.42 -9.20
C ILE A 57 11.17 14.54 -10.36
N SER A 58 11.99 13.55 -10.03
CA SER A 58 12.42 12.49 -10.96
C SER A 58 12.08 11.11 -10.40
N ILE A 59 11.83 10.16 -11.32
CA ILE A 59 11.54 8.77 -10.97
C ILE A 59 12.57 7.87 -11.64
N SER A 60 13.05 6.89 -10.88
CA SER A 60 13.97 5.85 -11.32
C SER A 60 13.56 4.49 -10.71
N GLY A 61 14.25 3.41 -11.04
CA GLY A 61 14.05 2.08 -10.46
C GLY A 61 13.37 1.09 -11.40
N ASP A 62 13.13 -0.12 -10.90
CA ASP A 62 12.68 -1.26 -11.71
C ASP A 62 11.18 -1.22 -12.05
N GLN A 63 10.40 -0.44 -11.28
CA GLN A 63 8.95 -0.31 -11.44
C GLN A 63 8.55 1.02 -12.11
N THR A 64 9.31 1.43 -13.14
CA THR A 64 9.05 2.69 -13.86
C THR A 64 8.19 2.51 -15.11
N HIS A 65 8.03 1.28 -15.62
CA HIS A 65 7.18 1.01 -16.77
C HIS A 65 5.70 1.24 -16.43
N GLY A 66 5.03 2.08 -17.22
CA GLY A 66 3.62 2.40 -17.01
C GLY A 66 3.33 3.34 -15.85
N VAL A 67 4.36 3.99 -15.28
CA VAL A 67 4.18 5.07 -14.31
C VAL A 67 3.37 6.18 -14.99
N PRO A 68 2.15 6.50 -14.51
CA PRO A 68 1.37 7.58 -15.09
C PRO A 68 2.13 8.90 -14.98
N ALA A 69 1.95 9.81 -15.95
CA ALA A 69 2.57 11.15 -15.92
C ALA A 69 2.25 11.95 -14.65
N ASP A 70 1.24 11.49 -13.90
CA ASP A 70 0.78 12.06 -12.64
C ASP A 70 1.20 11.28 -11.38
N ALA A 71 2.05 10.25 -11.50
CA ALA A 71 2.53 9.48 -10.35
C ALA A 71 3.25 10.35 -9.30
N ASN A 72 3.79 11.48 -9.72
CA ASN A 72 4.46 12.45 -8.85
C ASN A 72 3.47 13.42 -8.16
N LYS A 73 2.18 13.38 -8.54
CA LYS A 73 1.20 14.37 -8.05
C LYS A 73 1.05 14.33 -6.54
N LEU A 74 1.05 13.15 -5.91
CA LEU A 74 0.90 13.05 -4.46
C LEU A 74 2.12 13.58 -3.72
N ALA A 75 3.34 13.28 -4.18
CA ALA A 75 4.56 13.85 -3.60
C ALA A 75 4.60 15.38 -3.76
N ALA A 76 4.28 15.91 -4.96
CA ALA A 76 4.19 17.35 -5.20
C ALA A 76 3.08 18.00 -4.36
N LYS A 77 1.92 17.34 -4.23
CA LYS A 77 0.82 17.81 -3.39
C LYS A 77 1.20 17.85 -1.92
N ALA A 78 1.97 16.85 -1.43
CA ALA A 78 2.49 16.85 -0.06
C ALA A 78 3.37 18.07 0.20
N VAL A 79 4.31 18.38 -0.71
CA VAL A 79 5.12 19.59 -0.62
C VAL A 79 4.25 20.84 -0.61
N SER A 80 3.25 20.93 -1.49
CA SER A 80 2.35 22.09 -1.57
C SER A 80 1.54 22.31 -0.29
N LEU A 81 1.05 21.23 0.35
CA LEU A 81 0.33 21.31 1.62
C LEU A 81 1.25 21.79 2.75
N ILE A 82 2.45 21.21 2.85
CA ILE A 82 3.45 21.61 3.86
C ILE A 82 3.86 23.07 3.64
N SER A 83 4.15 23.47 2.39
CA SER A 83 4.51 24.86 2.05
C SER A 83 3.45 25.86 2.51
N LYS A 84 2.17 25.51 2.32
CA LYS A 84 1.05 26.35 2.75
C LYS A 84 0.90 26.40 4.27
N GLU A 85 1.02 25.27 4.95
CA GLU A 85 0.82 25.16 6.41
C GLU A 85 1.93 25.89 7.19
N TYR A 86 3.17 25.80 6.69
CA TYR A 86 4.35 26.33 7.37
C TYR A 86 4.85 27.65 6.76
N ASP A 87 4.10 28.27 5.82
CA ASP A 87 4.53 29.46 5.09
C ASP A 87 5.96 29.34 4.53
N LEU A 88 6.24 28.19 3.91
CA LEU A 88 7.57 27.77 3.50
C LEU A 88 7.69 27.73 1.98
N THR A 89 8.75 28.32 1.42
CA THR A 89 9.15 28.07 0.03
C THR A 89 10.07 26.86 -0.02
N VAL A 90 9.64 25.81 -0.73
CA VAL A 90 10.42 24.58 -0.89
C VAL A 90 11.15 24.61 -2.23
N ASP A 91 12.46 24.83 -2.16
CA ASP A 91 13.39 24.68 -3.29
C ASP A 91 14.11 23.32 -3.13
N ALA A 92 13.65 22.30 -3.85
CA ALA A 92 14.16 20.94 -3.69
C ALA A 92 14.04 20.09 -4.97
N HIS A 93 14.92 19.11 -5.08
CA HIS A 93 14.80 18.02 -6.04
C HIS A 93 14.43 16.73 -5.30
N ILE A 94 13.32 16.11 -5.66
CA ILE A 94 12.87 14.82 -5.13
C ILE A 94 13.18 13.73 -6.16
N GLU A 95 13.98 12.75 -5.75
CA GLU A 95 14.31 11.57 -6.54
C GLU A 95 13.61 10.35 -5.92
N ILE A 96 12.67 9.73 -6.66
CA ILE A 96 11.91 8.57 -6.20
C ILE A 96 12.46 7.33 -6.91
N LYS A 97 13.07 6.42 -6.13
CA LYS A 97 13.49 5.10 -6.62
C LYS A 97 12.38 4.10 -6.35
N LYS A 98 11.68 3.71 -7.44
CA LYS A 98 10.49 2.83 -7.37
C LYS A 98 10.86 1.36 -7.38
N SER A 99 10.41 0.64 -6.36
CA SER A 99 10.37 -0.83 -6.30
C SER A 99 8.97 -1.34 -5.93
N ILE A 100 8.11 -0.47 -5.40
CA ILE A 100 6.69 -0.78 -5.17
C ILE A 100 5.97 -0.75 -6.53
N PRO A 101 5.25 -1.83 -6.91
CA PRO A 101 4.54 -1.92 -8.17
C PRO A 101 3.53 -0.79 -8.37
N VAL A 102 3.59 -0.14 -9.54
CA VAL A 102 2.66 0.94 -9.89
C VAL A 102 1.29 0.37 -10.26
N ALA A 103 0.23 1.00 -9.78
CA ALA A 103 -1.17 0.58 -9.98
C ALA A 103 -1.43 -0.88 -9.58
N GLY A 104 -0.67 -1.41 -8.62
CA GLY A 104 -0.72 -2.79 -8.15
C GLY A 104 -1.63 -3.03 -6.93
N GLY A 105 -2.33 -2.01 -6.41
CA GLY A 105 -3.10 -2.14 -5.17
C GLY A 105 -2.24 -2.13 -3.88
N MET A 106 -0.96 -1.72 -3.98
CA MET A 106 0.03 -1.74 -2.90
C MET A 106 0.41 -0.35 -2.38
N ALA A 107 -0.35 0.68 -2.75
CA ALA A 107 -0.26 2.07 -2.30
C ALA A 107 1.09 2.78 -2.58
N GLY A 108 1.78 2.48 -3.70
CA GLY A 108 3.08 3.07 -4.02
C GLY A 108 3.10 4.60 -4.10
N GLY A 109 2.07 5.24 -4.68
CA GLY A 109 1.97 6.70 -4.70
C GLY A 109 1.74 7.32 -3.32
N SER A 110 0.98 6.64 -2.45
CA SER A 110 0.78 7.05 -1.05
C SER A 110 2.06 6.88 -0.23
N ALA A 111 2.85 5.84 -0.53
CA ALA A 111 4.16 5.64 0.04
C ALA A 111 5.11 6.80 -0.28
N ASP A 112 5.18 7.20 -1.58
CA ASP A 112 6.00 8.33 -2.01
C ASP A 112 5.62 9.64 -1.30
N ALA A 113 4.31 9.87 -1.13
CA ALA A 113 3.80 11.05 -0.42
C ALA A 113 4.18 11.03 1.06
N ALA A 114 4.02 9.90 1.74
CA ALA A 114 4.41 9.74 3.15
C ALA A 114 5.92 9.96 3.35
N ALA A 115 6.75 9.39 2.47
CA ALA A 115 8.19 9.61 2.50
C ALA A 115 8.54 11.07 2.24
N THR A 116 7.80 11.76 1.38
CA THR A 116 7.99 13.18 1.11
C THR A 116 7.68 14.03 2.35
N ILE A 117 6.58 13.73 3.08
CA ILE A 117 6.25 14.43 4.33
C ILE A 117 7.42 14.32 5.33
N VAL A 118 7.86 13.09 5.61
CA VAL A 118 8.97 12.84 6.56
C VAL A 118 10.26 13.51 6.11
N GLY A 119 10.57 13.45 4.81
CA GLY A 119 11.80 14.00 4.27
C GLY A 119 11.84 15.53 4.26
N ILE A 120 10.73 16.20 3.95
CA ILE A 120 10.63 17.66 4.01
C ILE A 120 10.72 18.15 5.46
N ASP A 121 10.01 17.50 6.39
CA ASP A 121 10.10 17.80 7.82
C ASP A 121 11.57 17.76 8.30
N TYR A 122 12.25 16.66 7.99
CA TYR A 122 13.65 16.46 8.39
C TYR A 122 14.59 17.50 7.75
N LEU A 123 14.47 17.73 6.44
CA LEU A 123 15.38 18.57 5.67
C LEU A 123 15.27 20.05 6.02
N TYR A 124 14.04 20.51 6.28
CA TYR A 124 13.74 21.89 6.64
C TYR A 124 13.66 22.11 8.17
N SER A 125 13.84 21.04 8.97
CA SER A 125 13.81 21.07 10.44
C SER A 125 12.51 21.69 10.98
N LEU A 126 11.36 21.30 10.42
CA LEU A 126 10.06 21.86 10.79
C LEU A 126 9.63 21.40 12.18
N GLY A 127 10.06 20.19 12.60
CA GLY A 127 9.72 19.61 13.90
C GLY A 127 8.25 19.23 14.00
N MET A 128 7.69 18.75 12.91
CA MET A 128 6.28 18.33 12.83
C MET A 128 5.99 17.23 13.85
N THR A 129 4.92 17.40 14.61
CA THR A 129 4.39 16.32 15.43
C THR A 129 3.83 15.20 14.57
N ARG A 130 3.64 14.03 15.17
CA ARG A 130 3.02 12.90 14.46
C ARG A 130 1.61 13.25 14.00
N GLU A 131 0.87 13.93 14.83
CA GLU A 131 -0.51 14.39 14.56
C GLU A 131 -0.56 15.30 13.34
N GLU A 132 0.31 16.30 13.26
CA GLU A 132 0.40 17.22 12.11
C GLU A 132 0.77 16.48 10.81
N MET A 133 1.71 15.51 10.88
CA MET A 133 2.02 14.66 9.71
C MET A 133 0.80 13.85 9.25
N PHE A 134 0.02 13.31 10.19
CA PHE A 134 -1.19 12.54 9.90
C PHE A 134 -2.31 13.41 9.30
N GLU A 135 -2.49 14.64 9.78
CA GLU A 135 -3.46 15.60 9.22
C GLU A 135 -3.13 15.94 7.76
N ILE A 136 -1.86 16.18 7.44
CA ILE A 136 -1.41 16.37 6.06
C ILE A 136 -1.61 15.11 5.24
N ALA A 137 -1.25 13.95 5.78
CA ALA A 137 -1.35 12.67 5.12
C ALA A 137 -2.80 12.32 4.72
N SER A 138 -3.76 12.56 5.61
CA SER A 138 -5.18 12.31 5.37
C SER A 138 -5.76 13.17 4.23
N GLN A 139 -5.24 14.39 4.02
CA GLN A 139 -5.62 15.25 2.90
C GLN A 139 -5.08 14.77 1.54
N LEU A 140 -4.07 13.88 1.56
CA LEU A 140 -3.44 13.35 0.35
C LEU A 140 -4.12 12.08 -0.16
N GLY A 141 -4.59 11.22 0.75
CA GLY A 141 -5.28 9.99 0.43
C GLY A 141 -5.34 9.01 1.59
N SER A 142 -6.29 8.09 1.53
CA SER A 142 -6.62 7.16 2.64
C SER A 142 -5.46 6.27 3.07
N ASP A 143 -4.59 5.85 2.14
CA ASP A 143 -3.47 4.97 2.45
C ASP A 143 -2.24 5.74 3.00
N VAL A 144 -2.15 7.08 2.82
CA VAL A 144 -0.95 7.86 3.19
C VAL A 144 -0.66 7.82 4.69
N PRO A 145 -1.66 7.96 5.59
CA PRO A 145 -1.45 7.81 7.02
C PRO A 145 -0.85 6.45 7.40
N PHE A 146 -1.29 5.37 6.74
CA PHE A 146 -0.74 4.04 7.00
C PHE A 146 0.73 3.93 6.58
N MET A 147 1.13 4.55 5.47
CA MET A 147 2.53 4.56 5.03
C MET A 147 3.46 5.26 6.03
N LEU A 148 2.95 6.27 6.76
CA LEU A 148 3.70 6.89 7.87
C LEU A 148 3.84 5.93 9.07
N SER A 149 2.78 5.20 9.42
CA SER A 149 2.77 4.31 10.59
C SER A 149 3.53 3.02 10.36
N GLY A 150 3.25 2.35 9.26
CA GLY A 150 3.66 0.97 9.02
C GLY A 150 3.08 -0.03 10.02
N GLY A 151 3.76 -1.15 10.20
CA GLY A 151 3.32 -2.21 11.09
C GLY A 151 2.07 -2.92 10.60
N THR A 152 1.15 -3.19 11.52
CA THR A 152 -0.20 -3.67 11.23
C THR A 152 -1.19 -2.69 11.84
N ALA A 153 -2.23 -2.28 11.08
CA ALA A 153 -3.20 -1.32 11.56
C ALA A 153 -4.62 -1.61 11.01
N ILE A 154 -5.63 -1.20 11.75
CA ILE A 154 -7.03 -1.20 11.33
C ILE A 154 -7.35 0.21 10.83
N GLY A 155 -7.81 0.33 9.59
CA GLY A 155 -8.35 1.54 9.01
C GLY A 155 -9.88 1.48 8.96
N ARG A 156 -10.54 2.57 9.36
CA ARG A 156 -11.99 2.79 9.29
C ARG A 156 -12.31 4.05 8.50
N GLY A 157 -13.60 4.32 8.32
CA GLY A 157 -14.06 5.42 7.47
C GLY A 157 -13.70 5.15 6.02
N HIS A 158 -12.97 6.03 5.38
CA HIS A 158 -12.41 5.78 4.04
C HIS A 158 -11.09 4.99 4.06
N GLY A 159 -10.70 4.42 5.22
CA GLY A 159 -9.45 3.70 5.45
C GLY A 159 -8.36 4.55 6.12
N ASP A 160 -8.63 5.81 6.39
CA ASP A 160 -7.71 6.82 6.91
C ASP A 160 -7.71 6.94 8.44
N GLN A 161 -8.80 6.50 9.11
CA GLN A 161 -8.91 6.48 10.57
C GLN A 161 -8.20 5.26 11.14
N LEU A 162 -6.91 5.42 11.44
CA LEU A 162 -6.03 4.32 11.79
C LEU A 162 -6.00 4.03 13.29
N THR A 163 -6.06 2.75 13.62
CA THR A 163 -5.77 2.22 14.95
C THR A 163 -4.71 1.13 14.82
N ALA A 164 -3.62 1.24 15.58
CA ALA A 164 -2.59 0.20 15.56
C ALA A 164 -3.16 -1.15 15.99
N ALA A 165 -2.84 -2.20 15.26
CA ALA A 165 -3.22 -3.56 15.58
C ALA A 165 -2.04 -4.34 16.17
N LEU A 166 -2.30 -5.09 17.24
CA LEU A 166 -1.29 -5.97 17.80
C LEU A 166 -1.10 -7.16 16.85
N SER A 167 0.11 -7.27 16.32
CA SER A 167 0.53 -8.37 15.45
C SER A 167 1.87 -8.90 15.95
N ARG A 168 1.95 -10.21 16.14
CA ARG A 168 3.17 -10.90 16.55
C ARG A 168 3.68 -11.77 15.40
N GLY A 169 4.96 -12.08 15.43
CA GLY A 169 5.61 -12.92 14.42
C GLY A 169 5.97 -12.16 13.15
N THR A 170 6.51 -12.91 12.22
CA THR A 170 6.84 -12.46 10.86
C THR A 170 6.02 -13.28 9.88
N TYR A 171 5.39 -12.62 8.93
CA TYR A 171 4.57 -13.23 7.89
C TYR A 171 5.31 -13.13 6.56
N HIS A 172 5.42 -14.25 5.86
CA HIS A 172 6.11 -14.32 4.57
C HIS A 172 5.10 -14.24 3.43
N TRP A 173 5.39 -13.38 2.47
CA TRP A 173 4.50 -13.07 1.35
C TRP A 173 5.17 -13.35 0.02
N VAL A 174 4.41 -13.93 -0.90
CA VAL A 174 4.73 -13.98 -2.33
C VAL A 174 3.72 -13.13 -3.07
N LEU A 175 4.20 -12.24 -3.91
CA LEU A 175 3.38 -11.27 -4.64
C LEU A 175 3.45 -11.57 -6.13
N ALA A 176 2.31 -11.93 -6.71
CA ALA A 176 2.16 -12.08 -8.15
C ALA A 176 1.80 -10.72 -8.74
N LEU A 177 2.76 -10.11 -9.44
CA LEU A 177 2.65 -8.79 -10.00
C LEU A 177 2.14 -8.84 -11.43
N SER A 178 1.26 -7.92 -11.78
CA SER A 178 0.72 -7.78 -13.12
C SER A 178 1.36 -6.62 -13.87
N THR A 179 1.59 -6.80 -15.15
CA THR A 179 2.07 -5.73 -16.04
C THR A 179 0.98 -4.73 -16.45
N VAL A 180 -0.29 -5.03 -16.19
CA VAL A 180 -1.44 -4.18 -16.53
C VAL A 180 -2.21 -3.87 -15.25
N GLY A 181 -2.34 -2.59 -14.90
CA GLY A 181 -3.08 -2.12 -13.73
C GLY A 181 -4.60 -2.31 -13.84
N LEU A 182 -5.28 -2.18 -12.70
CA LEU A 182 -6.73 -2.03 -12.61
C LEU A 182 -7.07 -0.64 -12.06
N SER A 183 -8.12 -0.04 -12.62
CA SER A 183 -8.63 1.24 -12.12
C SER A 183 -9.43 1.02 -10.84
N THR A 184 -9.00 1.59 -9.72
CA THR A 184 -9.72 1.50 -8.45
C THR A 184 -11.18 1.92 -8.56
N PRO A 185 -11.54 3.07 -9.17
CA PRO A 185 -12.94 3.43 -9.38
C PRO A 185 -13.74 2.40 -10.19
N ALA A 186 -13.13 1.78 -11.21
CA ALA A 186 -13.80 0.75 -11.98
C ALA A 186 -14.06 -0.52 -11.17
N VAL A 187 -13.14 -0.90 -10.29
CA VAL A 187 -13.31 -2.08 -9.41
C VAL A 187 -14.43 -1.82 -8.38
N TYR A 188 -14.52 -0.62 -7.79
CA TYR A 188 -15.63 -0.26 -6.89
C TYR A 188 -16.98 -0.24 -7.63
N ALA A 189 -17.03 0.34 -8.82
CA ALA A 189 -18.24 0.35 -9.63
C ALA A 189 -18.71 -1.08 -10.00
N GLU A 190 -17.78 -1.97 -10.30
CA GLU A 190 -18.08 -3.39 -10.56
C GLU A 190 -18.51 -4.12 -9.28
N CYS A 191 -17.92 -3.77 -8.12
CA CYS A 191 -18.36 -4.29 -6.83
C CYS A 191 -19.81 -3.88 -6.54
N ASP A 192 -20.16 -2.61 -6.73
CA ASP A 192 -21.53 -2.11 -6.61
C ASP A 192 -22.50 -2.87 -7.54
N ARG A 193 -22.09 -3.06 -8.80
CA ARG A 193 -22.89 -3.81 -9.78
C ARG A 193 -23.15 -5.26 -9.37
N LEU A 194 -22.10 -5.95 -8.87
CA LEU A 194 -22.23 -7.36 -8.44
C LEU A 194 -23.07 -7.50 -7.17
N ARG A 195 -23.18 -6.45 -6.37
CA ARG A 195 -23.90 -6.43 -5.09
C ARG A 195 -25.27 -5.76 -5.16
N ALA A 196 -25.72 -5.35 -6.35
CA ALA A 196 -26.94 -4.52 -6.54
C ALA A 196 -28.22 -5.12 -5.92
N GLU A 197 -28.29 -6.45 -5.81
CA GLU A 197 -29.45 -7.17 -5.23
C GLU A 197 -29.20 -7.72 -3.83
N LEU A 198 -28.03 -7.39 -3.24
CA LEU A 198 -27.66 -7.87 -1.90
C LEU A 198 -27.90 -6.78 -0.85
N GLU A 199 -28.32 -7.20 0.34
CA GLU A 199 -28.32 -6.35 1.51
C GLU A 199 -26.88 -6.24 2.04
N ILE A 200 -26.27 -5.08 1.89
CA ILE A 200 -24.89 -4.83 2.34
C ILE A 200 -24.95 -4.23 3.74
N VAL A 201 -24.31 -4.92 4.69
CA VAL A 201 -24.21 -4.49 6.08
C VAL A 201 -22.95 -3.65 6.31
N GLU A 202 -22.97 -2.84 7.36
CA GLU A 202 -21.78 -2.09 7.79
C GLU A 202 -20.62 -3.03 8.12
N PRO A 203 -19.41 -2.74 7.59
CA PRO A 203 -18.26 -3.62 7.74
C PRO A 203 -17.77 -3.66 9.19
N GLN A 204 -17.37 -4.82 9.64
CA GLN A 204 -16.82 -5.04 10.97
C GLN A 204 -15.41 -5.64 10.87
N THR A 205 -14.59 -5.37 11.90
CA THR A 205 -13.26 -5.99 12.00
C THR A 205 -13.42 -7.50 12.23
N HIS A 206 -12.69 -8.31 11.47
CA HIS A 206 -12.72 -9.76 11.58
C HIS A 206 -11.98 -10.21 12.84
N GLU A 207 -12.73 -10.56 13.89
CA GLU A 207 -12.16 -10.92 15.20
C GLU A 207 -11.19 -12.10 15.14
N GLY A 208 -11.50 -13.13 14.36
CA GLY A 208 -10.62 -14.28 14.16
C GLY A 208 -9.27 -13.91 13.56
N LEU A 209 -9.25 -12.99 12.60
CA LEU A 209 -8.00 -12.44 12.05
C LEU A 209 -7.19 -11.73 13.13
N MET A 210 -7.83 -10.90 13.94
CA MET A 210 -7.14 -10.15 15.00
C MET A 210 -6.55 -11.07 16.08
N GLN A 211 -7.29 -12.13 16.45
CA GLN A 211 -6.79 -13.14 17.39
C GLN A 211 -5.62 -13.94 16.81
N ALA A 212 -5.69 -14.32 15.52
CA ALA A 212 -4.63 -15.03 14.83
C ALA A 212 -3.35 -14.19 14.73
N LEU A 213 -3.47 -12.89 14.42
CA LEU A 213 -2.34 -11.95 14.41
C LEU A 213 -1.68 -11.82 15.78
N LEU A 214 -2.48 -11.75 16.84
CA LEU A 214 -1.97 -11.69 18.22
C LEU A 214 -1.28 -13.00 18.64
N ALA A 215 -1.77 -14.15 18.16
CA ALA A 215 -1.20 -15.48 18.43
C ALA A 215 0.00 -15.82 17.54
N ALA A 216 0.31 -15.04 16.51
CA ALA A 216 1.28 -15.35 15.45
C ALA A 216 0.93 -16.65 14.69
N ASP A 217 -0.36 -16.95 14.53
CA ASP A 217 -0.87 -18.14 13.84
C ASP A 217 -1.04 -17.86 12.33
N ALA A 218 0.04 -18.04 11.58
CA ALA A 218 0.03 -17.76 10.15
C ALA A 218 -1.00 -18.61 9.35
N PRO A 219 -1.22 -19.90 9.61
CA PRO A 219 -2.30 -20.66 8.99
C PRO A 219 -3.69 -20.02 9.18
N THR A 220 -4.03 -19.65 10.41
CA THR A 220 -5.32 -19.00 10.70
C THR A 220 -5.40 -17.58 10.11
N VAL A 221 -4.29 -16.82 10.08
CA VAL A 221 -4.23 -15.54 9.35
C VAL A 221 -4.54 -15.77 7.87
N GLY A 222 -3.91 -16.76 7.23
CA GLY A 222 -4.13 -17.09 5.82
C GLY A 222 -5.59 -17.47 5.52
N ALA A 223 -6.19 -18.29 6.36
CA ALA A 223 -7.60 -18.70 6.24
C ALA A 223 -8.60 -17.53 6.50
N SER A 224 -8.13 -16.47 7.17
CA SER A 224 -8.94 -15.29 7.53
C SER A 224 -8.79 -14.12 6.56
N LEU A 225 -8.00 -14.26 5.49
CA LEU A 225 -7.83 -13.20 4.49
C LEU A 225 -9.15 -12.97 3.76
N VAL A 226 -9.59 -11.71 3.69
CA VAL A 226 -10.83 -11.33 3.00
C VAL A 226 -10.70 -10.00 2.27
N ASN A 227 -11.19 -9.95 1.04
CA ASN A 227 -11.27 -8.72 0.26
C ASN A 227 -12.58 -8.71 -0.55
N ASP A 228 -13.48 -7.83 -0.17
CA ASP A 228 -14.77 -7.65 -0.81
C ASP A 228 -14.67 -7.19 -2.27
N LEU A 229 -13.57 -6.56 -2.65
CA LEU A 229 -13.31 -6.15 -4.03
C LEU A 229 -12.77 -7.30 -4.91
N GLN A 230 -12.40 -8.45 -4.33
CA GLN A 230 -11.75 -9.54 -5.08
C GLN A 230 -12.64 -10.09 -6.19
N ALA A 231 -13.93 -10.28 -5.93
CA ALA A 231 -14.87 -10.74 -6.94
C ALA A 231 -14.98 -9.77 -8.13
N ALA A 232 -15.02 -8.47 -7.83
CA ALA A 232 -15.05 -7.40 -8.84
C ALA A 232 -13.73 -7.34 -9.64
N ALA A 233 -12.59 -7.41 -8.97
CA ALA A 233 -11.29 -7.46 -9.64
C ALA A 233 -11.18 -8.67 -10.57
N CYS A 234 -11.62 -9.85 -10.12
CA CYS A 234 -11.67 -11.08 -10.95
C CYS A 234 -12.70 -11.01 -12.08
N SER A 235 -13.80 -10.27 -11.90
CA SER A 235 -14.77 -10.02 -12.98
C SER A 235 -14.16 -9.19 -14.10
N LEU A 236 -13.51 -8.08 -13.73
CA LEU A 236 -12.83 -7.19 -14.68
C LEU A 236 -11.57 -7.82 -15.29
N ARG A 237 -10.93 -8.73 -14.57
CA ARG A 237 -9.71 -9.42 -14.99
C ARG A 237 -9.73 -10.91 -14.62
N PRO A 238 -10.37 -11.77 -15.45
CA PRO A 238 -10.54 -13.19 -15.16
C PRO A 238 -9.23 -13.96 -14.92
N ALA A 239 -8.11 -13.52 -15.50
CA ALA A 239 -6.80 -14.12 -15.28
C ALA A 239 -6.37 -14.14 -13.79
N LEU A 240 -6.90 -13.24 -12.95
CA LEU A 240 -6.60 -13.25 -11.51
C LEU A 240 -7.07 -14.54 -10.81
N ARG A 241 -8.13 -15.19 -11.30
CA ARG A 241 -8.60 -16.48 -10.78
C ARG A 241 -7.55 -17.57 -10.98
N LEU A 242 -6.94 -17.62 -12.17
CA LEU A 242 -5.88 -18.58 -12.46
C LEU A 242 -4.65 -18.37 -11.56
N VAL A 243 -4.33 -17.10 -11.27
CA VAL A 243 -3.23 -16.77 -10.35
C VAL A 243 -3.55 -17.24 -8.92
N LEU A 244 -4.78 -16.99 -8.44
CA LEU A 244 -5.24 -17.44 -7.11
C LEU A 244 -5.21 -18.96 -7.01
N ASP A 245 -5.66 -19.69 -8.04
CA ASP A 245 -5.71 -21.15 -8.10
C ASP A 245 -4.29 -21.75 -7.99
N VAL A 246 -3.31 -21.20 -8.73
CA VAL A 246 -1.91 -21.64 -8.65
C VAL A 246 -1.38 -21.53 -7.22
N GLY A 247 -1.63 -20.41 -6.53
CA GLY A 247 -1.18 -20.24 -5.15
C GLY A 247 -1.76 -21.29 -4.21
N GLN A 248 -3.03 -21.62 -4.38
CA GLN A 248 -3.69 -22.65 -3.58
C GLN A 248 -3.13 -24.05 -3.86
N GLU A 249 -2.88 -24.39 -5.12
CA GLU A 249 -2.28 -25.68 -5.53
C GLU A 249 -0.87 -25.89 -4.98
N TYR A 250 -0.10 -24.79 -4.85
CA TYR A 250 1.28 -24.84 -4.37
C TYR A 250 1.42 -24.46 -2.88
N GLY A 251 0.36 -24.65 -2.10
CA GLY A 251 0.44 -24.68 -0.63
C GLY A 251 0.52 -23.32 0.05
N ALA A 252 0.05 -22.25 -0.61
CA ALA A 252 -0.15 -20.97 0.09
C ALA A 252 -1.13 -21.17 1.25
N LEU A 253 -0.82 -20.61 2.42
CA LEU A 253 -1.70 -20.59 3.60
C LEU A 253 -2.96 -19.77 3.36
N GLY A 254 -2.88 -18.80 2.46
CA GLY A 254 -3.99 -17.96 2.03
C GLY A 254 -3.58 -17.11 0.83
N ALA A 255 -4.58 -16.68 0.06
CA ALA A 255 -4.38 -15.89 -1.15
C ALA A 255 -5.42 -14.77 -1.21
N ILE A 256 -5.01 -13.57 -1.60
CA ILE A 256 -5.88 -12.41 -1.67
C ILE A 256 -5.43 -11.44 -2.75
N VAL A 257 -6.38 -10.84 -3.46
CA VAL A 257 -6.09 -9.66 -4.28
C VAL A 257 -5.79 -8.49 -3.34
N SER A 258 -4.67 -7.80 -3.52
CA SER A 258 -4.29 -6.65 -2.69
C SER A 258 -5.07 -5.40 -3.09
N GLY A 259 -5.90 -4.87 -2.19
CA GLY A 259 -6.74 -3.71 -2.46
C GLY A 259 -7.67 -3.92 -3.67
N SER A 260 -7.70 -2.97 -4.60
CA SER A 260 -8.41 -3.12 -5.88
C SER A 260 -7.65 -3.98 -6.90
N GLY A 261 -6.49 -4.51 -6.54
CA GLY A 261 -5.63 -5.29 -7.42
C GLY A 261 -4.83 -4.46 -8.43
N PRO A 262 -4.24 -5.11 -9.42
CA PRO A 262 -4.32 -6.54 -9.76
C PRO A 262 -3.25 -7.43 -9.10
N THR A 263 -2.47 -6.95 -8.15
CA THR A 263 -1.51 -7.80 -7.43
C THR A 263 -2.27 -8.84 -6.61
N VAL A 264 -1.84 -10.10 -6.69
CA VAL A 264 -2.28 -11.17 -5.78
C VAL A 264 -1.17 -11.40 -4.75
N ALA A 265 -1.54 -11.36 -3.47
CA ALA A 265 -0.65 -11.63 -2.36
C ALA A 265 -0.95 -13.01 -1.78
N PHE A 266 0.07 -13.82 -1.60
CA PHE A 266 0.00 -15.14 -1.01
C PHE A 266 0.74 -15.15 0.31
N LEU A 267 0.08 -15.55 1.39
CA LEU A 267 0.72 -15.84 2.64
C LEU A 267 1.29 -17.25 2.58
N VAL A 268 2.55 -17.43 2.96
CA VAL A 268 3.24 -18.71 2.99
C VAL A 268 3.79 -19.00 4.38
N ALA A 269 4.11 -20.26 4.65
CA ALA A 269 4.55 -20.70 5.97
C ALA A 269 5.88 -20.06 6.39
N ASP A 270 6.83 -20.01 5.46
CA ASP A 270 8.19 -19.52 5.68
C ASP A 270 8.84 -19.05 4.37
N GLU A 271 10.13 -18.75 4.43
CA GLU A 271 10.89 -18.29 3.28
C GLU A 271 11.10 -19.38 2.22
N GLU A 272 11.23 -20.66 2.61
CA GLU A 272 11.42 -21.79 1.70
C GLU A 272 10.15 -22.04 0.90
N ALA A 273 9.00 -22.14 1.55
CA ALA A 273 7.69 -22.22 0.90
C ALA A 273 7.45 -21.02 -0.04
N GLY A 274 7.92 -19.84 0.35
CA GLY A 274 7.87 -18.64 -0.49
C GLY A 274 8.72 -18.73 -1.75
N LEU A 275 9.87 -19.40 -1.70
CA LEU A 275 10.71 -19.63 -2.86
C LEU A 275 10.04 -20.63 -3.82
N ASP A 276 9.52 -21.73 -3.30
CA ASP A 276 8.85 -22.78 -4.10
C ASP A 276 7.63 -22.21 -4.84
N LEU A 277 6.78 -21.47 -4.13
CA LEU A 277 5.63 -20.80 -4.74
C LEU A 277 6.05 -19.76 -5.80
N ALA A 278 7.12 -18.98 -5.55
CA ALA A 278 7.61 -18.01 -6.52
C ALA A 278 8.09 -18.70 -7.81
N VAL A 279 8.75 -19.84 -7.71
CA VAL A 279 9.17 -20.66 -8.87
C VAL A 279 7.94 -21.19 -9.62
N ALA A 280 6.95 -21.74 -8.90
CA ALA A 280 5.72 -22.26 -9.50
C ALA A 280 4.95 -21.16 -10.27
N LEU A 281 4.73 -20.00 -9.65
CA LEU A 281 4.07 -18.85 -10.27
C LEU A 281 4.82 -18.37 -11.52
N THR A 282 6.15 -18.29 -11.45
CA THR A 282 6.97 -17.87 -12.60
C THR A 282 6.88 -18.89 -13.74
N SER A 283 6.93 -20.18 -13.41
CA SER A 283 6.88 -21.28 -14.39
C SER A 283 5.50 -21.45 -15.03
N SER A 284 4.44 -21.08 -14.33
CA SER A 284 3.06 -21.16 -14.84
C SER A 284 2.77 -20.23 -16.01
N GLY A 285 3.55 -19.13 -16.13
CA GLY A 285 3.36 -18.11 -17.16
C GLY A 285 2.10 -17.23 -16.99
N VAL A 286 1.38 -17.38 -15.87
CA VAL A 286 0.14 -16.60 -15.61
C VAL A 286 0.39 -15.25 -14.97
N VAL A 287 1.63 -14.98 -14.53
CA VAL A 287 2.03 -13.75 -13.84
C VAL A 287 3.05 -12.95 -14.66
N GLY A 288 3.08 -11.62 -14.48
CA GLY A 288 4.08 -10.75 -15.11
C GLY A 288 5.46 -10.88 -14.45
N SER A 289 5.48 -10.83 -13.14
CA SER A 289 6.68 -11.04 -12.30
C SER A 289 6.26 -11.43 -10.89
N VAL A 290 7.22 -11.93 -10.12
CA VAL A 290 7.00 -12.37 -8.73
C VAL A 290 7.97 -11.64 -7.82
N ALA A 291 7.49 -11.15 -6.68
CA ALA A 291 8.32 -10.60 -5.61
C ALA A 291 8.05 -11.37 -4.32
N ARG A 292 9.06 -11.45 -3.45
CA ARG A 292 8.92 -11.98 -2.10
C ARG A 292 9.10 -10.88 -1.09
N ALA A 293 8.34 -10.92 -0.01
CA ALA A 293 8.39 -9.94 1.05
C ALA A 293 8.10 -10.58 2.40
N TYR A 294 8.37 -9.86 3.45
CA TYR A 294 7.92 -10.20 4.80
C TYR A 294 7.31 -8.97 5.47
N GLY A 295 6.50 -9.20 6.49
CA GLY A 295 5.88 -8.16 7.31
C GLY A 295 5.51 -8.68 8.69
N PRO A 296 5.12 -7.79 9.62
CA PRO A 296 5.06 -6.34 9.45
C PRO A 296 6.44 -5.65 9.47
N VAL A 297 6.56 -4.52 8.80
CA VAL A 297 7.73 -3.63 8.84
C VAL A 297 7.36 -2.21 9.24
N ALA A 298 8.33 -1.40 9.67
CA ALA A 298 8.09 0.00 10.03
C ALA A 298 7.65 0.83 8.82
N GLY A 299 6.90 1.92 9.06
CA GLY A 299 6.52 2.91 8.07
C GLY A 299 7.66 3.77 7.56
N ALA A 300 7.33 4.91 6.96
CA ALA A 300 8.31 5.84 6.41
C ALA A 300 9.35 6.25 7.46
N LYS A 301 10.65 6.09 7.14
CA LYS A 301 11.74 6.43 8.04
C LYS A 301 12.96 6.94 7.29
N VAL A 302 13.66 7.90 7.88
CA VAL A 302 14.95 8.36 7.39
C VAL A 302 15.99 7.24 7.49
N ILE A 303 16.75 7.04 6.42
CA ILE A 303 17.82 6.03 6.34
C ILE A 303 19.21 6.63 6.07
N SER A 304 19.27 7.84 5.52
CA SER A 304 20.52 8.58 5.29
C SER A 304 20.27 10.06 5.08
#